data_8159bb244c9b86933d0d9c6dcc9016e0
#
_entry.id   8159bb244c9b86933d0d9c6dcc9016e0
#
_cell.length_a   1.000
_cell.length_b   1.000
_cell.length_c   1.000
_cell.angle_alpha   90.00
_cell.angle_beta   90.00
_cell.angle_gamma   90.00
#
_symmetry.space_group_name_H-M   'P 1'
#
loop_
_entity.id
_entity.type
_entity.pdbx_description
1 polymer ?
#
loop_
_entity_poly.entity_id
_entity_poly.type
_entity_poly.pdbx_seq_one_letter_code
_entity_poly.pdbx_strand_id
1 'polypeptide(L)'
;PVDGDWGDLLRSASRHIGWTKPVPAGRGRGLAFGMKSCVPATESSARIRLRVDGSVVAYVGTSEMGQGAFLSFAQLVGDWLGVDPANVEVVMADTDVVPFDTLTASSRSLVHMGNALQAAAEDVKRQLAARPHGRQQGDIIGVGSFAAPPDPRHPLGGRTPFFEAVATAVELSVDAETGHVEIHKLVHVTDAGKVINRSRSSGLDDGGVVMGLGLALSERLEYGDKGLANGSSLDYRIPTVADIPTDTTSRFQENGDGPGPHGSKGIAEGGVLAVAPAIAEALFQCTGLRFREIPFTPERIWRKTNGR
;
A
#
# COMPACT_ATOMS: atom_id res chain seq x y z
N PRO A 1 -23.06 2.05 -0.63
CA PRO A 1 -22.06 2.13 0.43
C PRO A 1 -20.70 2.29 -0.22
N VAL A 2 -19.91 3.19 0.33
CA VAL A 2 -18.51 3.39 -0.05
C VAL A 2 -17.70 2.29 0.63
N ASP A 3 -16.67 1.80 -0.01
CA ASP A 3 -15.77 0.80 0.59
C ASP A 3 -15.09 1.39 1.84
N GLY A 4 -15.53 1.02 3.03
CA GLY A 4 -14.95 1.43 4.29
C GLY A 4 -15.56 2.67 4.95
N ASP A 5 -15.16 2.91 6.19
CA ASP A 5 -15.49 4.13 6.95
C ASP A 5 -14.35 5.16 6.82
N TRP A 6 -14.36 5.93 5.75
CA TRP A 6 -13.35 6.97 5.52
C TRP A 6 -13.43 8.11 6.54
N GLY A 7 -14.62 8.32 7.13
CA GLY A 7 -14.78 9.25 8.24
C GLY A 7 -13.99 8.79 9.46
N ASP A 8 -14.00 7.50 9.78
CA ASP A 8 -13.21 6.97 10.90
C ASP A 8 -11.70 6.97 10.60
N LEU A 9 -11.31 6.76 9.34
CA LEU A 9 -9.92 6.89 8.89
C LEU A 9 -9.37 8.29 9.22
N LEU A 10 -10.10 9.35 8.83
CA LEU A 10 -9.76 10.73 9.14
C LEU A 10 -9.79 11.00 10.65
N ARG A 11 -10.80 10.52 11.37
CA ARG A 11 -10.89 10.64 12.84
C ARG A 11 -9.72 9.94 13.52
N SER A 12 -9.29 8.80 13.01
CA SER A 12 -8.13 8.07 13.52
C SER A 12 -6.84 8.89 13.39
N ALA A 13 -6.53 9.39 12.20
CA ALA A 13 -5.37 10.26 11.97
C ALA A 13 -5.43 11.51 12.85
N SER A 14 -6.60 12.15 12.93
CA SER A 14 -6.85 13.34 13.76
C SER A 14 -6.60 13.07 15.26
N ARG A 15 -7.11 11.95 15.79
CA ARG A 15 -6.86 11.57 17.19
C ARG A 15 -5.38 11.36 17.49
N HIS A 16 -4.67 10.65 16.64
CA HIS A 16 -3.28 10.26 16.88
C HIS A 16 -2.30 11.41 16.71
N ILE A 17 -2.57 12.36 15.81
CA ILE A 17 -1.78 13.61 15.74
C ILE A 17 -2.09 14.55 16.93
N GLY A 18 -3.21 14.35 17.59
CA GLY A 18 -3.68 15.26 18.65
C GLY A 18 -4.32 16.53 18.11
N TRP A 19 -5.17 16.42 17.09
CA TRP A 19 -5.76 17.54 16.35
C TRP A 19 -6.42 18.60 17.24
N THR A 20 -7.10 18.17 18.31
CA THR A 20 -7.80 19.06 19.23
C THR A 20 -6.90 19.69 20.31
N LYS A 21 -5.64 19.25 20.41
CA LYS A 21 -4.68 19.85 21.37
C LYS A 21 -4.11 21.15 20.80
N PRO A 22 -3.76 22.12 21.66
CA PRO A 22 -3.06 23.32 21.21
C PRO A 22 -1.82 22.97 20.38
N VAL A 23 -1.61 23.69 19.29
CA VAL A 23 -0.38 23.58 18.49
C VAL A 23 0.68 24.45 19.14
N PRO A 24 1.91 23.97 19.39
CA PRO A 24 3.00 24.79 19.90
C PRO A 24 3.26 26.00 19.00
N ALA A 25 3.70 27.10 19.58
CA ALA A 25 4.05 28.31 18.83
C ALA A 25 5.11 27.98 17.74
N GLY A 26 4.94 28.53 16.56
CA GLY A 26 5.85 28.32 15.42
C GLY A 26 5.64 27.00 14.68
N ARG A 27 4.65 26.19 15.07
CA ARG A 27 4.29 24.94 14.37
C ARG A 27 2.97 25.06 13.63
N GLY A 28 2.80 24.19 12.65
CA GLY A 28 1.54 23.98 11.92
C GLY A 28 1.17 22.52 11.86
N ARG A 29 -0.13 22.23 11.85
CA ARG A 29 -0.67 20.89 11.61
C ARG A 29 -1.43 20.82 10.31
N GLY A 30 -1.23 19.75 9.57
CA GLY A 30 -1.97 19.43 8.37
C GLY A 30 -2.55 18.03 8.44
N LEU A 31 -3.73 17.87 7.88
CA LEU A 31 -4.42 16.58 7.73
C LEU A 31 -4.90 16.48 6.29
N ALA A 32 -4.61 15.37 5.64
CA ALA A 32 -5.05 15.10 4.28
C ALA A 32 -5.62 13.69 4.15
N PHE A 33 -6.54 13.54 3.22
CA PHE A 33 -7.08 12.27 2.77
C PHE A 33 -6.58 11.98 1.36
N GLY A 34 -6.13 10.78 1.13
CA GLY A 34 -5.70 10.28 -0.18
C GLY A 34 -6.49 9.05 -0.57
N MET A 35 -6.73 8.91 -1.87
CA MET A 35 -7.48 7.78 -2.41
C MET A 35 -7.02 7.47 -3.83
N LYS A 36 -6.88 6.18 -4.13
CA LYS A 36 -6.67 5.70 -5.51
C LYS A 36 -7.55 4.49 -5.80
N SER A 37 -7.96 4.34 -7.05
CA SER A 37 -8.70 3.17 -7.52
C SER A 37 -7.75 2.01 -7.84
N CYS A 38 -8.21 0.78 -7.62
CA CYS A 38 -7.60 -0.39 -8.21
C CYS A 38 -7.95 -0.49 -9.70
N VAL A 39 -7.06 -1.05 -10.52
CA VAL A 39 -7.32 -1.27 -11.96
C VAL A 39 -8.53 -2.19 -12.14
N PRO A 40 -9.55 -1.76 -12.91
CA PRO A 40 -10.73 -2.58 -13.20
C PRO A 40 -10.45 -3.62 -14.30
N ALA A 41 -11.37 -4.59 -14.43
CA ALA A 41 -11.45 -5.54 -15.55
C ALA A 41 -10.15 -6.34 -15.80
N THR A 42 -9.45 -6.70 -14.73
CA THR A 42 -8.26 -7.56 -14.77
C THR A 42 -8.55 -8.91 -14.13
N GLU A 43 -7.81 -9.94 -14.52
CA GLU A 43 -7.95 -11.28 -13.99
C GLU A 43 -6.62 -11.86 -13.50
N SER A 44 -6.69 -12.84 -12.63
CA SER A 44 -5.59 -13.65 -12.17
C SER A 44 -6.01 -15.10 -12.16
N SER A 45 -5.09 -16.00 -12.52
CA SER A 45 -5.26 -17.43 -12.38
C SER A 45 -4.17 -17.99 -11.47
N ALA A 46 -4.52 -18.99 -10.67
CA ALA A 46 -3.63 -19.68 -9.76
C ALA A 46 -3.74 -21.18 -9.88
N ARG A 47 -2.67 -21.88 -9.53
CA ARG A 47 -2.65 -23.33 -9.44
C ARG A 47 -1.99 -23.72 -8.12
N ILE A 48 -2.61 -24.66 -7.40
CA ILE A 48 -2.06 -25.24 -6.17
C ILE A 48 -1.83 -26.74 -6.40
N ARG A 49 -0.63 -27.21 -6.09
CA ARG A 49 -0.28 -28.63 -6.05
C ARG A 49 -0.09 -29.06 -4.61
N LEU A 50 -0.98 -29.89 -4.12
CA LEU A 50 -0.82 -30.61 -2.86
C LEU A 50 -0.12 -31.94 -3.15
N ARG A 51 1.11 -32.10 -2.66
CA ARG A 51 1.90 -33.33 -2.85
C ARG A 51 1.48 -34.41 -1.87
N VAL A 52 1.80 -35.67 -2.19
CA VAL A 52 1.47 -36.84 -1.33
C VAL A 52 2.12 -36.74 0.06
N ASP A 53 3.28 -36.10 0.17
CA ASP A 53 3.99 -35.85 1.42
C ASP A 53 3.38 -34.72 2.28
N GLY A 54 2.31 -34.09 1.79
CA GLY A 54 1.64 -32.98 2.47
C GLY A 54 2.24 -31.59 2.21
N SER A 55 3.34 -31.50 1.48
CA SER A 55 3.88 -30.20 1.06
C SER A 55 3.02 -29.58 -0.04
N VAL A 56 3.01 -28.25 -0.11
CA VAL A 56 2.17 -27.48 -1.03
C VAL A 56 3.02 -26.59 -1.92
N VAL A 57 2.70 -26.55 -3.21
CA VAL A 57 3.28 -25.56 -4.15
C VAL A 57 2.15 -24.73 -4.74
N ALA A 58 2.23 -23.42 -4.58
CA ALA A 58 1.34 -22.45 -5.21
C ALA A 58 2.06 -21.80 -6.40
N TYR A 59 1.44 -21.83 -7.57
CA TYR A 59 1.96 -21.21 -8.79
C TYR A 59 1.13 -19.96 -9.11
N VAL A 60 1.77 -18.81 -9.18
CA VAL A 60 1.14 -17.52 -9.37
C VAL A 60 1.91 -16.66 -10.37
N GLY A 61 1.21 -15.94 -11.25
CA GLY A 61 1.80 -15.02 -12.22
C GLY A 61 2.23 -13.68 -11.61
N THR A 62 1.85 -13.41 -10.36
CA THR A 62 2.28 -12.20 -9.63
C THR A 62 3.80 -12.17 -9.50
N SER A 63 4.41 -11.00 -9.73
CA SER A 63 5.84 -10.79 -9.52
C SER A 63 6.12 -10.31 -8.11
N GLU A 64 7.19 -10.79 -7.49
CA GLU A 64 7.74 -10.22 -6.25
C GLU A 64 8.71 -9.09 -6.60
N MET A 65 8.47 -7.92 -6.05
CA MET A 65 9.32 -6.73 -6.24
C MET A 65 9.70 -6.07 -4.89
N GLY A 66 9.63 -6.85 -3.80
CA GLY A 66 9.91 -6.41 -2.44
C GLY A 66 8.65 -6.17 -1.59
N GLN A 67 7.44 -6.29 -2.16
CA GLN A 67 6.18 -6.08 -1.45
C GLN A 67 5.79 -7.23 -0.51
N GLY A 68 6.48 -8.38 -0.55
CA GLY A 68 6.24 -9.51 0.34
C GLY A 68 4.98 -10.32 0.00
N ALA A 69 4.56 -10.32 -1.26
CA ALA A 69 3.38 -11.04 -1.73
C ALA A 69 3.51 -12.55 -1.51
N PHE A 70 4.70 -13.14 -1.75
CA PHE A 70 4.93 -14.57 -1.60
C PHE A 70 4.66 -15.07 -0.17
N LEU A 71 5.03 -14.30 0.86
CA LEU A 71 4.77 -14.67 2.26
C LEU A 71 3.26 -14.60 2.58
N SER A 72 2.58 -13.57 2.07
CA SER A 72 1.14 -13.42 2.26
C SER A 72 0.38 -14.56 1.57
N PHE A 73 0.80 -14.95 0.38
CA PHE A 73 0.19 -16.09 -0.34
C PHE A 73 0.47 -17.42 0.37
N ALA A 74 1.69 -17.64 0.88
CA ALA A 74 2.00 -18.83 1.66
C ALA A 74 1.14 -18.93 2.92
N GLN A 75 0.93 -17.81 3.63
CA GLN A 75 0.06 -17.76 4.81
C GLN A 75 -1.40 -18.07 4.47
N LEU A 76 -1.94 -17.47 3.42
CA LEU A 76 -3.32 -17.70 2.99
C LEU A 76 -3.55 -19.17 2.56
N VAL A 77 -2.65 -19.71 1.74
CA VAL A 77 -2.74 -21.11 1.28
C VAL A 77 -2.58 -22.07 2.45
N GLY A 78 -1.65 -21.79 3.36
CA GLY A 78 -1.45 -22.57 4.58
C GLY A 78 -2.71 -22.60 5.45
N ASP A 79 -3.34 -21.45 5.67
CA ASP A 79 -4.57 -21.33 6.44
C ASP A 79 -5.72 -22.12 5.80
N TRP A 80 -5.93 -21.97 4.49
CA TRP A 80 -7.02 -22.67 3.81
C TRP A 80 -6.83 -24.19 3.75
N LEU A 81 -5.60 -24.69 3.62
CA LEU A 81 -5.33 -26.12 3.49
C LEU A 81 -4.98 -26.78 4.84
N GLY A 82 -4.85 -26.00 5.92
CA GLY A 82 -4.50 -26.49 7.25
C GLY A 82 -3.05 -27.01 7.32
N VAL A 83 -2.12 -26.37 6.58
CA VAL A 83 -0.70 -26.69 6.59
C VAL A 83 0.11 -25.52 7.10
N ASP A 84 1.29 -25.80 7.68
CA ASP A 84 2.20 -24.73 8.09
C ASP A 84 2.62 -23.91 6.85
N PRO A 85 2.52 -22.57 6.89
CA PRO A 85 2.99 -21.71 5.79
C PRO A 85 4.45 -21.96 5.38
N ALA A 86 5.30 -22.45 6.29
CA ALA A 86 6.67 -22.83 5.97
C ALA A 86 6.76 -24.04 5.01
N ASN A 87 5.71 -24.84 4.91
CA ASN A 87 5.57 -25.98 3.98
C ASN A 87 4.87 -25.58 2.67
N VAL A 88 4.62 -24.31 2.44
CA VAL A 88 4.03 -23.76 1.22
C VAL A 88 5.11 -23.07 0.39
N GLU A 89 5.53 -23.69 -0.68
CA GLU A 89 6.39 -23.08 -1.70
C GLU A 89 5.53 -22.19 -2.61
N VAL A 90 5.96 -20.95 -2.88
CA VAL A 90 5.28 -20.07 -3.84
C VAL A 90 6.21 -19.83 -5.03
N VAL A 91 5.82 -20.36 -6.18
CA VAL A 91 6.53 -20.18 -7.46
C VAL A 91 5.93 -18.99 -8.18
N MET A 92 6.79 -18.00 -8.50
CA MET A 92 6.44 -16.72 -9.11
C MET A 92 7.30 -16.44 -10.34
N ALA A 93 6.75 -15.67 -11.27
CA ALA A 93 7.47 -15.08 -12.40
C ALA A 93 8.19 -16.05 -13.37
N ASP A 94 7.91 -17.35 -13.30
CA ASP A 94 8.37 -18.33 -14.28
C ASP A 94 7.24 -18.62 -15.28
N THR A 95 7.29 -17.98 -16.44
CA THR A 95 6.24 -18.03 -17.47
C THR A 95 6.02 -19.40 -18.08
N ASP A 96 6.96 -20.33 -17.90
CA ASP A 96 6.81 -21.71 -18.40
C ASP A 96 5.90 -22.56 -17.50
N VAL A 97 5.77 -22.15 -16.22
CA VAL A 97 5.05 -22.98 -15.22
C VAL A 97 3.91 -22.25 -14.51
N VAL A 98 3.93 -20.93 -14.42
CA VAL A 98 2.87 -20.20 -13.73
C VAL A 98 1.68 -19.90 -14.64
N PRO A 99 0.44 -19.92 -14.12
CA PRO A 99 -0.73 -19.53 -14.90
C PRO A 99 -0.76 -18.02 -15.13
N PHE A 100 -1.66 -17.61 -16.02
CA PHE A 100 -1.83 -16.22 -16.44
C PHE A 100 -2.17 -15.28 -15.27
N ASP A 101 -1.52 -14.12 -15.23
CA ASP A 101 -1.89 -12.96 -14.45
C ASP A 101 -1.80 -11.71 -15.33
N THR A 102 -2.77 -10.82 -15.24
CA THR A 102 -2.79 -9.62 -16.09
C THR A 102 -1.58 -8.72 -15.83
N LEU A 103 -1.27 -8.43 -14.55
CA LEU A 103 -0.13 -7.61 -14.14
C LEU A 103 0.03 -7.57 -12.61
N THR A 104 1.22 -7.21 -12.15
CA THR A 104 1.50 -6.85 -10.77
C THR A 104 1.58 -5.32 -10.68
N ALA A 105 0.47 -4.66 -10.42
CA ALA A 105 0.35 -3.20 -10.29
C ALA A 105 -0.95 -2.84 -9.58
N SER A 106 -1.14 -1.54 -9.27
CA SER A 106 -2.39 -0.97 -8.76
C SER A 106 -2.89 -1.62 -7.47
N SER A 107 -1.98 -2.10 -6.64
CA SER A 107 -2.26 -2.76 -5.35
C SER A 107 -3.20 -3.97 -5.45
N ARG A 108 -3.35 -4.58 -6.65
CA ARG A 108 -4.35 -5.59 -6.93
C ARG A 108 -4.00 -7.01 -6.49
N SER A 109 -2.72 -7.32 -6.29
CA SER A 109 -2.24 -8.72 -6.16
C SER A 109 -2.91 -9.48 -5.03
N LEU A 110 -3.05 -8.87 -3.85
CA LEU A 110 -3.69 -9.56 -2.72
C LEU A 110 -5.17 -9.86 -2.99
N VAL A 111 -5.88 -8.96 -3.66
CA VAL A 111 -7.31 -9.16 -4.00
C VAL A 111 -7.46 -10.16 -5.13
N HIS A 112 -6.81 -9.92 -6.27
CA HIS A 112 -7.05 -10.76 -7.46
C HIS A 112 -6.39 -12.13 -7.34
N MET A 113 -5.08 -12.15 -7.11
CA MET A 113 -4.36 -13.42 -6.97
C MET A 113 -4.75 -14.16 -5.69
N GLY A 114 -5.00 -13.42 -4.59
CA GLY A 114 -5.49 -14.01 -3.35
C GLY A 114 -6.82 -14.75 -3.53
N ASN A 115 -7.80 -14.18 -4.22
CA ASN A 115 -9.06 -14.85 -4.54
C ASN A 115 -8.88 -16.01 -5.54
N ALA A 116 -7.98 -15.89 -6.53
CA ALA A 116 -7.66 -17.00 -7.43
C ALA A 116 -7.03 -18.18 -6.68
N LEU A 117 -6.13 -17.90 -5.72
CA LEU A 117 -5.56 -18.92 -4.83
C LEU A 117 -6.62 -19.55 -3.91
N GLN A 118 -7.56 -18.76 -3.40
CA GLN A 118 -8.66 -19.28 -2.60
C GLN A 118 -9.51 -20.27 -3.41
N ALA A 119 -9.88 -19.89 -4.64
CA ALA A 119 -10.62 -20.79 -5.53
C ALA A 119 -9.82 -22.06 -5.85
N ALA A 120 -8.51 -21.98 -6.05
CA ALA A 120 -7.64 -23.14 -6.26
C ALA A 120 -7.55 -24.04 -5.01
N ALA A 121 -7.48 -23.46 -3.81
CA ALA A 121 -7.48 -24.20 -2.56
C ALA A 121 -8.82 -24.92 -2.31
N GLU A 122 -9.93 -24.27 -2.63
CA GLU A 122 -11.26 -24.87 -2.57
C GLU A 122 -11.38 -26.05 -3.57
N ASP A 123 -10.77 -25.93 -4.74
CA ASP A 123 -10.72 -27.02 -5.72
C ASP A 123 -9.90 -28.21 -5.20
N VAL A 124 -8.74 -27.97 -4.58
CA VAL A 124 -7.95 -29.03 -3.89
C VAL A 124 -8.81 -29.74 -2.85
N LYS A 125 -9.52 -28.98 -2.00
CA LYS A 125 -10.40 -29.56 -0.96
C LYS A 125 -11.52 -30.41 -1.55
N ARG A 126 -12.18 -29.95 -2.63
CA ARG A 126 -13.24 -30.73 -3.32
C ARG A 126 -12.69 -32.03 -3.87
N GLN A 127 -11.54 -32.00 -4.53
CA GLN A 127 -10.89 -33.20 -5.09
C GLN A 127 -10.48 -34.17 -3.99
N LEU A 128 -9.96 -33.66 -2.84
CA LEU A 128 -9.62 -34.52 -1.70
C LEU A 128 -10.85 -35.20 -1.08
N ALA A 129 -11.93 -34.42 -0.88
CA ALA A 129 -13.19 -34.93 -0.32
C ALA A 129 -13.86 -36.00 -1.23
N ALA A 130 -13.70 -35.91 -2.54
CA ALA A 130 -14.25 -36.86 -3.50
C ALA A 130 -13.49 -38.19 -3.55
N ARG A 131 -12.33 -38.32 -2.90
CA ARG A 131 -11.53 -39.55 -2.90
C ARG A 131 -12.04 -40.54 -1.86
N PRO A 132 -12.01 -41.87 -2.16
CA PRO A 132 -12.41 -42.88 -1.20
C PRO A 132 -11.63 -42.76 0.11
N HIS A 133 -12.35 -42.74 1.23
CA HIS A 133 -11.80 -42.59 2.58
C HIS A 133 -10.94 -41.35 2.82
N GLY A 134 -11.06 -40.29 1.96
CA GLY A 134 -10.26 -39.06 2.09
C GLY A 134 -8.76 -39.24 1.92
N ARG A 135 -8.31 -40.42 1.42
CA ARG A 135 -6.88 -40.71 1.27
C ARG A 135 -6.32 -40.14 -0.02
N GLN A 136 -5.25 -39.42 0.09
CA GLN A 136 -4.51 -38.92 -1.07
C GLN A 136 -3.71 -40.07 -1.73
N GLN A 137 -4.02 -40.31 -3.00
CA GLN A 137 -3.31 -41.31 -3.86
C GLN A 137 -2.68 -40.55 -5.04
N GLY A 138 -1.53 -39.95 -4.83
CA GLY A 138 -0.88 -39.06 -5.79
C GLY A 138 -1.21 -37.58 -5.53
N ASP A 139 -0.49 -36.70 -6.21
CA ASP A 139 -0.65 -35.27 -6.08
C ASP A 139 -2.05 -34.81 -6.49
N ILE A 140 -2.53 -33.76 -5.85
CA ILE A 140 -3.78 -33.07 -6.22
C ILE A 140 -3.42 -31.71 -6.79
N ILE A 141 -4.00 -31.37 -7.94
CA ILE A 141 -3.82 -30.10 -8.58
C ILE A 141 -5.17 -29.37 -8.57
N GLY A 142 -5.26 -28.31 -7.80
CA GLY A 142 -6.38 -27.38 -7.82
C GLY A 142 -6.08 -26.19 -8.71
N VAL A 143 -7.09 -25.70 -9.40
CA VAL A 143 -7.02 -24.52 -10.25
C VAL A 143 -8.08 -23.50 -9.84
N GLY A 144 -7.74 -22.23 -9.94
CA GLY A 144 -8.65 -21.15 -9.63
C GLY A 144 -8.36 -19.92 -10.45
N SER A 145 -9.38 -19.12 -10.68
CA SER A 145 -9.26 -17.83 -11.34
C SER A 145 -10.18 -16.81 -10.65
N PHE A 146 -9.82 -15.53 -10.77
CA PHE A 146 -10.64 -14.45 -10.27
C PHE A 146 -10.53 -13.25 -11.21
N ALA A 147 -11.68 -12.70 -11.56
CA ALA A 147 -11.81 -11.42 -12.23
C ALA A 147 -12.78 -10.59 -11.42
N ALA A 148 -12.32 -9.44 -10.90
CA ALA A 148 -13.18 -8.56 -10.13
C ALA A 148 -14.27 -7.96 -11.03
N PRO A 149 -15.56 -8.18 -10.75
CA PRO A 149 -16.62 -7.57 -11.53
C PRO A 149 -16.60 -6.05 -11.32
N PRO A 150 -16.75 -5.26 -12.39
CA PRO A 150 -16.92 -3.82 -12.24
C PRO A 150 -18.25 -3.52 -11.54
N ASP A 151 -18.25 -2.65 -10.55
CA ASP A 151 -19.50 -2.12 -9.98
C ASP A 151 -19.81 -0.72 -10.54
N PRO A 152 -20.70 -0.61 -11.55
CA PRO A 152 -21.05 0.68 -12.13
C PRO A 152 -21.90 1.57 -11.17
N ARG A 153 -22.37 1.00 -10.06
CA ARG A 153 -23.16 1.72 -9.06
C ARG A 153 -22.28 2.35 -7.97
N HIS A 154 -20.95 2.14 -8.03
CA HIS A 154 -20.05 2.74 -7.05
C HIS A 154 -20.17 4.27 -7.07
N PRO A 155 -20.39 4.92 -5.91
CA PRO A 155 -20.74 6.36 -5.85
C PRO A 155 -19.64 7.29 -6.42
N LEU A 156 -18.41 6.81 -6.53
CA LEU A 156 -17.30 7.55 -7.15
C LEU A 156 -17.15 7.27 -8.65
N GLY A 157 -18.12 6.63 -9.27
CA GLY A 157 -18.21 6.44 -10.72
C GLY A 157 -17.18 5.45 -11.28
N GLY A 158 -16.54 4.64 -10.44
CA GLY A 158 -15.49 3.71 -10.83
C GLY A 158 -16.01 2.32 -11.19
N ARG A 159 -15.36 1.68 -12.16
CA ARG A 159 -15.43 0.23 -12.37
C ARG A 159 -14.36 -0.49 -11.55
N THR A 160 -13.93 0.11 -10.46
CA THR A 160 -12.86 -0.43 -9.61
C THR A 160 -13.42 -1.42 -8.60
N PRO A 161 -12.72 -2.52 -8.32
CA PRO A 161 -13.16 -3.48 -7.30
C PRO A 161 -13.06 -2.93 -5.88
N PHE A 162 -12.14 -1.99 -5.62
CA PHE A 162 -11.99 -1.29 -4.35
C PHE A 162 -11.18 -0.01 -4.52
N PHE A 163 -11.28 0.86 -3.52
CA PHE A 163 -10.39 2.01 -3.37
C PHE A 163 -9.42 1.78 -2.22
N GLU A 164 -8.14 2.07 -2.48
CA GLU A 164 -7.12 2.20 -1.45
C GLU A 164 -7.23 3.60 -0.86
N ALA A 165 -7.60 3.70 0.42
CA ALA A 165 -7.84 4.95 1.11
C ALA A 165 -6.88 5.13 2.28
N VAL A 166 -6.37 6.36 2.43
CA VAL A 166 -5.40 6.71 3.48
C VAL A 166 -5.69 8.09 4.06
N ALA A 167 -5.28 8.30 5.30
CA ALA A 167 -5.26 9.61 5.93
C ALA A 167 -3.90 9.88 6.55
N THR A 168 -3.29 11.02 6.22
CA THR A 168 -2.01 11.43 6.78
C THR A 168 -2.16 12.74 7.52
N ALA A 169 -1.58 12.81 8.72
CA ALA A 169 -1.52 14.03 9.52
C ALA A 169 -0.07 14.32 9.89
N VAL A 170 0.31 15.60 9.82
CA VAL A 170 1.68 16.06 10.04
C VAL A 170 1.67 17.26 11.00
N GLU A 171 2.63 17.33 11.91
CA GLU A 171 2.98 18.53 12.67
C GLU A 171 4.41 18.91 12.33
N LEU A 172 4.62 20.15 11.87
CA LEU A 172 5.92 20.64 11.43
C LEU A 172 6.16 22.10 11.88
N SER A 173 7.43 22.51 11.81
CA SER A 173 7.86 23.91 11.87
C SER A 173 8.73 24.27 10.67
N VAL A 174 8.87 25.57 10.43
CA VAL A 174 9.74 26.12 9.39
C VAL A 174 10.74 27.07 10.04
N ASP A 175 12.02 26.85 9.76
CA ASP A 175 13.07 27.78 10.11
C ASP A 175 12.98 29.03 9.19
N ALA A 176 12.74 30.19 9.74
CA ALA A 176 12.52 31.42 8.99
C ALA A 176 13.77 31.93 8.25
N GLU A 177 14.97 31.59 8.75
CA GLU A 177 16.23 32.05 8.15
C GLU A 177 16.66 31.18 6.98
N THR A 178 16.35 29.89 7.03
CA THR A 178 16.81 28.92 6.04
C THR A 178 15.68 28.35 5.16
N GLY A 179 14.43 28.41 5.61
CA GLY A 179 13.29 27.74 4.98
C GLY A 179 13.25 26.22 5.25
N HIS A 180 14.13 25.72 6.13
CA HIS A 180 14.16 24.29 6.45
C HIS A 180 12.87 23.86 7.16
N VAL A 181 12.34 22.70 6.76
CA VAL A 181 11.15 22.08 7.35
C VAL A 181 11.59 21.00 8.33
N GLU A 182 11.17 21.12 9.58
CA GLU A 182 11.31 20.09 10.59
C GLU A 182 9.95 19.44 10.87
N ILE A 183 9.81 18.15 10.56
CA ILE A 183 8.60 17.39 10.87
C ILE A 183 8.76 16.79 12.27
N HIS A 184 7.95 17.26 13.20
CA HIS A 184 7.97 16.80 14.60
C HIS A 184 7.16 15.55 14.83
N LYS A 185 6.08 15.38 14.04
CA LYS A 185 5.22 14.21 14.14
C LYS A 185 4.54 13.92 12.81
N LEU A 186 4.48 12.63 12.46
CA LEU A 186 3.75 12.13 11.31
C LEU A 186 2.86 10.94 11.74
N VAL A 187 1.60 10.98 11.35
CA VAL A 187 0.65 9.89 11.55
C VAL A 187 0.07 9.52 10.20
N HIS A 188 0.17 8.25 9.86
CA HIS A 188 -0.41 7.69 8.64
C HIS A 188 -1.38 6.58 9.01
N VAL A 189 -2.55 6.55 8.40
CA VAL A 189 -3.58 5.54 8.63
C VAL A 189 -4.07 5.03 7.29
N THR A 190 -3.99 3.72 7.09
CA THR A 190 -4.35 3.04 5.84
C THR A 190 -5.56 2.14 6.07
N ASP A 191 -6.55 2.21 5.20
CA ASP A 191 -7.66 1.25 5.16
C ASP A 191 -7.20 -0.04 4.47
N ALA A 192 -6.95 -1.06 5.26
CA ALA A 192 -6.46 -2.36 4.79
C ALA A 192 -7.57 -3.42 4.67
N GLY A 193 -8.81 -3.09 5.07
CA GLY A 193 -9.86 -4.09 5.24
C GLY A 193 -9.45 -5.14 6.26
N LYS A 194 -8.56 -6.05 5.89
CA LYS A 194 -7.90 -7.02 6.78
C LYS A 194 -6.41 -7.13 6.44
N VAL A 195 -5.56 -6.94 7.43
CA VAL A 195 -4.11 -7.14 7.27
C VAL A 195 -3.80 -8.64 7.31
N ILE A 196 -3.21 -9.17 6.25
CA ILE A 196 -2.81 -10.58 6.15
C ILE A 196 -1.43 -10.80 6.80
N ASN A 197 -0.44 -10.02 6.41
CA ASN A 197 0.91 -10.08 6.98
C ASN A 197 1.28 -8.72 7.56
N ARG A 198 1.14 -8.56 8.87
CA ARG A 198 1.34 -7.26 9.53
C ARG A 198 2.76 -6.70 9.35
N SER A 199 3.77 -7.53 9.49
CA SER A 199 5.16 -7.08 9.35
C SER A 199 5.46 -6.55 7.95
N ARG A 200 5.02 -7.27 6.91
CA ARG A 200 5.22 -6.85 5.51
C ARG A 200 4.36 -5.65 5.16
N SER A 201 3.11 -5.63 5.63
CA SER A 201 2.22 -4.49 5.42
C SER A 201 2.78 -3.21 6.06
N SER A 202 3.29 -3.29 7.29
CA SER A 202 3.90 -2.12 7.95
C SER A 202 5.13 -1.62 7.18
N GLY A 203 6.05 -2.51 6.80
CA GLY A 203 7.23 -2.10 6.04
C GLY A 203 6.91 -1.50 4.67
N LEU A 204 5.85 -2.00 4.01
CA LEU A 204 5.39 -1.46 2.72
C LEU A 204 4.77 -0.07 2.89
N ASP A 205 3.91 0.11 3.89
CA ASP A 205 3.24 1.37 4.20
C ASP A 205 4.24 2.45 4.63
N ASP A 206 5.16 2.11 5.54
CA ASP A 206 6.24 2.99 5.98
C ASP A 206 7.14 3.42 4.81
N GLY A 207 7.48 2.48 3.91
CA GLY A 207 8.23 2.78 2.68
C GLY A 207 7.48 3.76 1.77
N GLY A 208 6.16 3.60 1.64
CA GLY A 208 5.29 4.53 0.90
C GLY A 208 5.29 5.93 1.51
N VAL A 209 5.22 6.04 2.84
CA VAL A 209 5.31 7.32 3.55
C VAL A 209 6.66 8.00 3.29
N VAL A 210 7.76 7.25 3.32
CA VAL A 210 9.11 7.78 3.03
C VAL A 210 9.20 8.28 1.58
N MET A 211 8.65 7.54 0.61
CA MET A 211 8.53 8.04 -0.77
C MET A 211 7.70 9.33 -0.84
N GLY A 212 6.62 9.43 -0.08
CA GLY A 212 5.81 10.65 0.03
C GLY A 212 6.58 11.83 0.62
N LEU A 213 7.46 11.60 1.59
CA LEU A 213 8.36 12.63 2.15
C LEU A 213 9.34 13.11 1.08
N GLY A 214 9.98 12.20 0.34
CA GLY A 214 10.87 12.52 -0.76
C GLY A 214 10.19 13.37 -1.84
N LEU A 215 9.05 12.91 -2.32
CA LEU A 215 8.23 13.65 -3.29
C LEU A 215 7.87 15.05 -2.79
N ALA A 216 7.54 15.20 -1.49
CA ALA A 216 7.13 16.47 -0.92
C ALA A 216 8.29 17.45 -0.68
N LEU A 217 9.48 16.95 -0.31
CA LEU A 217 10.53 17.80 0.26
C LEU A 217 11.81 17.89 -0.57
N SER A 218 12.19 16.84 -1.33
CA SER A 218 13.54 16.77 -1.93
C SER A 218 13.60 16.24 -3.36
N GLU A 219 12.72 15.33 -3.76
CA GLU A 219 12.86 14.64 -5.03
C GLU A 219 12.33 15.46 -6.20
N ARG A 220 13.19 15.70 -7.21
CA ARG A 220 12.84 16.40 -8.44
C ARG A 220 13.76 15.94 -9.57
N LEU A 221 13.20 15.60 -10.71
CA LEU A 221 13.98 15.44 -11.95
C LEU A 221 14.21 16.81 -12.59
N GLU A 222 15.45 17.12 -12.89
CA GLU A 222 15.84 18.37 -13.55
C GLU A 222 16.35 18.09 -14.95
N TYR A 223 15.74 18.75 -15.93
CA TYR A 223 16.12 18.62 -17.33
C TYR A 223 16.79 19.90 -17.82
N GLY A 224 17.95 19.77 -18.43
CA GLY A 224 18.66 20.82 -19.15
C GLY A 224 18.71 20.55 -20.65
N ASP A 225 19.45 21.38 -21.40
CA ASP A 225 19.55 21.26 -22.86
C ASP A 225 20.13 19.91 -23.34
N LYS A 226 20.87 19.21 -22.48
CA LYS A 226 21.50 17.91 -22.78
C LYS A 226 20.74 16.71 -22.20
N GLY A 227 19.51 16.88 -21.72
CA GLY A 227 18.70 15.85 -21.08
C GLY A 227 18.68 15.97 -19.56
N LEU A 228 18.56 14.83 -18.84
CA LEU A 228 18.48 14.80 -17.39
C LEU A 228 19.78 15.31 -16.74
N ALA A 229 19.68 16.37 -15.94
CA ALA A 229 20.82 17.04 -15.33
C ALA A 229 21.24 16.41 -14.00
N ASN A 230 20.31 15.83 -13.24
CA ASN A 230 20.54 15.26 -11.91
C ASN A 230 20.24 13.74 -11.86
N GLY A 231 20.68 12.99 -12.87
CA GLY A 231 20.43 11.55 -13.00
C GLY A 231 21.30 10.65 -12.14
N SER A 232 22.22 11.20 -11.35
CA SER A 232 23.05 10.42 -10.43
C SER A 232 22.47 10.40 -9.03
N SER A 233 22.77 9.35 -8.25
CA SER A 233 22.36 9.26 -6.84
C SER A 233 23.03 10.31 -5.92
N LEU A 234 24.01 11.04 -6.43
CA LEU A 234 24.61 12.18 -5.72
C LEU A 234 23.77 13.45 -5.83
N ASP A 235 23.08 13.61 -6.95
CA ASP A 235 22.34 14.82 -7.29
C ASP A 235 20.84 14.67 -7.08
N TYR A 236 20.30 13.45 -7.29
CA TYR A 236 18.90 13.11 -7.00
C TYR A 236 18.75 12.68 -5.53
N ARG A 237 18.10 13.52 -4.71
CA ARG A 237 18.04 13.33 -3.27
C ARG A 237 16.82 12.55 -2.83
N ILE A 238 16.99 11.24 -2.71
CA ILE A 238 16.02 10.39 -2.00
C ILE A 238 16.17 10.58 -0.48
N PRO A 239 15.10 10.43 0.31
CA PRO A 239 15.19 10.47 1.76
C PRO A 239 16.13 9.40 2.33
N THR A 240 16.85 9.78 3.36
CA THR A 240 17.67 8.88 4.18
C THR A 240 16.99 8.61 5.51
N VAL A 241 17.53 7.70 6.30
CA VAL A 241 17.04 7.44 7.67
C VAL A 241 17.02 8.73 8.54
N ALA A 242 17.92 9.68 8.28
CA ALA A 242 18.00 10.94 9.01
C ALA A 242 16.84 11.91 8.65
N ASP A 243 16.20 11.72 7.53
CA ASP A 243 15.09 12.57 7.06
C ASP A 243 13.72 12.06 7.56
N ILE A 244 13.68 10.87 8.18
CA ILE A 244 12.45 10.28 8.71
C ILE A 244 12.16 10.86 10.08
N PRO A 245 10.96 11.44 10.33
CA PRO A 245 10.59 11.95 11.63
C PRO A 245 10.62 10.86 12.70
N THR A 246 11.21 11.16 13.87
CA THR A 246 11.34 10.19 14.97
C THR A 246 9.99 9.79 15.58
N ASP A 247 9.00 10.70 15.57
CA ASP A 247 7.60 10.40 15.97
C ASP A 247 6.77 10.11 14.72
N THR A 248 7.05 8.97 14.06
CA THR A 248 6.26 8.47 12.94
C THR A 248 5.43 7.27 13.38
N THR A 249 4.14 7.28 13.05
CA THR A 249 3.21 6.21 13.39
C THR A 249 2.38 5.83 12.17
N SER A 250 2.53 4.59 11.69
CA SER A 250 1.64 3.97 10.70
C SER A 250 0.64 3.05 11.36
N ARG A 251 -0.61 3.08 10.92
CA ARG A 251 -1.72 2.30 11.46
C ARG A 251 -2.61 1.77 10.35
N PHE A 252 -3.21 0.61 10.62
CA PHE A 252 -4.20 0.03 9.72
C PHE A 252 -5.59 0.10 10.36
N GLN A 253 -6.57 0.47 9.54
CA GLN A 253 -7.98 0.25 9.84
C GLN A 253 -8.36 -1.11 9.25
N GLU A 254 -8.89 -1.98 10.12
CA GLU A 254 -9.22 -3.37 9.79
C GLU A 254 -10.71 -3.61 10.05
N ASN A 255 -11.56 -3.23 9.08
CA ASN A 255 -13.01 -3.39 9.15
C ASN A 255 -13.52 -4.64 8.39
N GLY A 256 -12.64 -5.35 7.68
CA GLY A 256 -12.94 -6.62 7.02
C GLY A 256 -13.90 -6.50 5.83
N ASP A 257 -14.01 -5.32 5.22
CA ASP A 257 -14.96 -5.01 4.15
C ASP A 257 -14.38 -5.03 2.73
N GLY A 258 -13.10 -5.42 2.59
CA GLY A 258 -12.45 -5.53 1.29
C GLY A 258 -12.91 -6.74 0.47
N PRO A 259 -12.75 -6.71 -0.85
CA PRO A 259 -13.11 -7.81 -1.75
C PRO A 259 -12.08 -8.94 -1.80
N GLY A 260 -10.97 -8.80 -1.12
CA GLY A 260 -9.92 -9.82 -1.04
C GLY A 260 -10.15 -10.86 0.04
N PRO A 261 -9.28 -11.88 0.12
CA PRO A 261 -9.35 -12.89 1.17
C PRO A 261 -9.47 -12.29 2.57
N HIS A 262 -10.36 -12.87 3.39
CA HIS A 262 -10.67 -12.39 4.74
C HIS A 262 -11.15 -10.93 4.82
N GLY A 263 -11.60 -10.34 3.72
CA GLY A 263 -12.00 -8.94 3.65
C GLY A 263 -10.83 -7.96 3.50
N SER A 264 -9.69 -8.42 2.97
CA SER A 264 -8.51 -7.59 2.72
C SER A 264 -8.68 -6.65 1.53
N LYS A 265 -7.90 -5.57 1.54
CA LYS A 265 -7.69 -4.63 0.42
C LYS A 265 -6.21 -4.60 0.04
N GLY A 266 -5.90 -4.09 -1.14
CA GLY A 266 -4.52 -3.75 -1.50
C GLY A 266 -4.10 -2.45 -0.84
N ILE A 267 -2.84 -2.36 -0.42
CA ILE A 267 -2.28 -1.22 0.31
C ILE A 267 -0.91 -0.77 -0.22
N ALA A 268 -0.52 -1.25 -1.40
CA ALA A 268 0.86 -1.11 -1.87
C ALA A 268 1.27 0.33 -2.21
N GLU A 269 0.33 1.17 -2.61
CA GLU A 269 0.62 2.52 -3.12
C GLU A 269 0.02 3.63 -2.26
N GLY A 270 -0.73 3.28 -1.20
CA GLY A 270 -1.43 4.23 -0.32
C GLY A 270 -0.51 5.18 0.42
N GLY A 271 0.60 4.66 0.91
CA GLY A 271 1.53 5.40 1.77
C GLY A 271 1.99 6.75 1.20
N VAL A 272 2.11 6.88 -0.13
CA VAL A 272 2.57 8.12 -0.77
C VAL A 272 1.48 9.19 -0.92
N LEU A 273 0.20 8.80 -0.97
CA LEU A 273 -0.89 9.63 -1.52
C LEU A 273 -1.16 10.93 -0.74
N ALA A 274 -1.16 10.86 0.59
CA ALA A 274 -1.63 11.95 1.44
C ALA A 274 -0.50 12.72 2.15
N VAL A 275 0.77 12.34 1.96
CA VAL A 275 1.91 12.95 2.66
C VAL A 275 2.15 14.39 2.19
N ALA A 276 2.31 14.59 0.89
CA ALA A 276 2.55 15.92 0.34
C ALA A 276 1.42 16.94 0.62
N PRO A 277 0.13 16.58 0.45
CA PRO A 277 -0.95 17.52 0.78
C PRO A 277 -1.08 17.78 2.29
N ALA A 278 -0.76 16.81 3.17
CA ALA A 278 -0.72 17.05 4.61
C ALA A 278 0.40 18.03 4.99
N ILE A 279 1.59 17.88 4.38
CA ILE A 279 2.71 18.84 4.56
C ILE A 279 2.32 20.23 4.02
N ALA A 280 1.68 20.31 2.85
CA ALA A 280 1.24 21.57 2.27
C ALA A 280 0.27 22.35 3.20
N GLU A 281 -0.67 21.63 3.83
CA GLU A 281 -1.59 22.23 4.78
C GLU A 281 -0.88 22.65 6.08
N ALA A 282 0.02 21.81 6.59
CA ALA A 282 0.82 22.14 7.77
C ALA A 282 1.71 23.39 7.54
N LEU A 283 2.33 23.49 6.36
CA LEU A 283 3.07 24.68 5.93
C LEU A 283 2.19 25.92 5.90
N PHE A 284 0.96 25.81 5.39
CA PHE A 284 0.00 26.92 5.41
C PHE A 284 -0.35 27.36 6.83
N GLN A 285 -0.61 26.42 7.72
CA GLN A 285 -0.92 26.71 9.13
C GLN A 285 0.28 27.34 9.86
N CYS A 286 1.51 26.95 9.50
CA CYS A 286 2.73 27.48 10.09
C CYS A 286 3.10 28.88 9.58
N THR A 287 2.94 29.15 8.26
CA THR A 287 3.48 30.33 7.58
C THR A 287 2.42 31.32 7.10
N GLY A 288 1.15 30.93 7.05
CA GLY A 288 0.08 31.70 6.41
C GLY A 288 0.12 31.68 4.87
N LEU A 289 1.07 30.98 4.24
CA LEU A 289 1.31 30.99 2.79
C LEU A 289 0.96 29.66 2.15
N ARG A 290 0.20 29.67 1.05
CA ARG A 290 -0.14 28.48 0.27
C ARG A 290 0.97 28.09 -0.69
N PHE A 291 1.56 26.91 -0.54
CA PHE A 291 2.49 26.30 -1.47
C PHE A 291 1.73 25.38 -2.40
N ARG A 292 1.98 25.48 -3.73
CA ARG A 292 1.23 24.73 -4.76
C ARG A 292 2.14 23.93 -5.71
N GLU A 293 3.42 23.92 -5.44
CA GLU A 293 4.44 23.21 -6.20
C GLU A 293 5.31 22.40 -5.26
N ILE A 294 5.55 21.16 -5.60
CA ILE A 294 6.50 20.25 -4.95
C ILE A 294 7.79 20.15 -5.77
N PRO A 295 8.89 19.79 -5.14
CA PRO A 295 9.12 19.66 -3.71
C PRO A 295 9.10 21.01 -2.99
N PHE A 296 8.70 21.01 -1.72
CA PHE A 296 8.76 22.18 -0.82
C PHE A 296 10.19 22.36 -0.32
N THR A 297 11.11 22.71 -1.21
CA THR A 297 12.52 22.88 -0.85
C THR A 297 12.73 24.06 0.09
N PRO A 298 13.77 24.04 0.95
CA PRO A 298 14.10 25.16 1.82
C PRO A 298 14.21 26.49 1.07
N GLU A 299 14.86 26.49 -0.11
CA GLU A 299 14.98 27.67 -0.95
C GLU A 299 13.61 28.22 -1.40
N ARG A 300 12.70 27.33 -1.86
CA ARG A 300 11.36 27.73 -2.31
C ARG A 300 10.55 28.32 -1.18
N ILE A 301 10.62 27.70 0.01
CA ILE A 301 9.93 28.19 1.21
C ILE A 301 10.50 29.54 1.60
N TRP A 302 11.82 29.66 1.72
CA TRP A 302 12.49 30.87 2.12
C TRP A 302 12.19 32.05 1.17
N ARG A 303 12.28 31.84 -0.15
CA ARG A 303 11.95 32.87 -1.14
C ARG A 303 10.52 33.37 -0.96
N LYS A 304 9.57 32.46 -0.81
CA LYS A 304 8.17 32.81 -0.68
C LYS A 304 7.84 33.54 0.63
N THR A 305 8.45 33.16 1.74
CA THR A 305 8.27 33.79 3.03
C THR A 305 8.91 35.16 3.11
N ASN A 306 9.97 35.42 2.34
CA ASN A 306 10.67 36.69 2.27
C ASN A 306 10.25 37.60 1.10
N GLY A 307 9.17 37.27 0.40
CA GLY A 307 8.62 38.08 -0.70
C GLY A 307 9.50 38.14 -1.95
N ARG A 308 10.29 37.11 -2.23
CA ARG A 308 11.23 37.02 -3.36
C ARG A 308 10.84 35.94 -4.37
#